data_81be333cbd0a3f1211f131f86458ca06
#
_entry.id   81be333cbd0a3f1211f131f86458ca06
#
_cell.length_a   1.000
_cell.length_b   1.000
_cell.length_c   1.000
_cell.angle_alpha   90.00
_cell.angle_beta   90.00
_cell.angle_gamma   90.00
#
_symmetry.space_group_name_H-M   'P 1'
#
loop_
_entity.id
_entity.type
_entity.pdbx_description
1 polymer ?
#
loop_
_entity_poly.entity_id
_entity_poly.type
_entity_poly.pdbx_seq_one_letter_code
_entity_poly.pdbx_strand_id
1 'polypeptide(L)'
;MLEIEDPKLPDKKSLPVFAAIIAAPTIFGAAILCGLDDVMFVSFFPIFMIKNQFTQEIALQYVTITLVGGVMCQPLIGVLLDKFNKRLLLNISVLITFFCPILFAIYLDNFYIMAMSCFIWGGAASGLFAISLTMLGERYSASQVAGATAILVMVFEVGSLIGPLIGGRVMDTFGPMGFIYTVTSFTLIFLVLSIYRTIWK
;
A
#
# COMPACT_ATOMS: atom_id res chain seq x y z
N MET A 1 41.30 17.00 19.24
CA MET A 1 40.96 16.13 18.09
C MET A 1 40.17 14.96 18.65
N LEU A 2 38.85 14.96 18.53
CA LEU A 2 38.00 13.86 19.00
C LEU A 2 38.09 12.75 17.95
N GLU A 3 38.76 11.65 18.26
CA GLU A 3 38.71 10.41 17.48
C GLU A 3 37.28 9.87 17.62
N ILE A 4 36.50 10.03 16.54
CA ILE A 4 35.20 9.39 16.42
C ILE A 4 35.52 7.94 16.04
N GLU A 5 35.45 7.02 17.02
CA GLU A 5 35.49 5.58 16.73
C GLU A 5 34.33 5.23 15.77
N ASP A 6 34.66 4.70 14.60
CA ASP A 6 33.69 4.19 13.67
C ASP A 6 32.82 3.11 14.35
N PRO A 7 31.48 3.25 14.34
CA PRO A 7 30.61 2.27 14.95
C PRO A 7 30.84 0.90 14.29
N LYS A 8 31.25 -0.09 15.06
CA LYS A 8 31.40 -1.48 14.61
C LYS A 8 30.05 -1.94 14.03
N LEU A 9 30.01 -2.04 12.70
CA LEU A 9 28.85 -2.58 12.00
C LEU A 9 28.63 -4.03 12.48
N PRO A 10 27.40 -4.39 12.92
CA PRO A 10 27.11 -5.77 13.29
C PRO A 10 27.35 -6.70 12.09
N ASP A 11 27.87 -7.90 12.37
CA ASP A 11 28.11 -8.93 11.34
C ASP A 11 26.88 -9.09 10.43
N LYS A 12 27.05 -8.76 9.15
CA LYS A 12 26.01 -8.87 8.13
C LYS A 12 25.71 -10.35 7.87
N LYS A 13 24.76 -10.94 8.60
CA LYS A 13 24.16 -12.19 8.14
C LYS A 13 23.29 -11.88 6.92
N SER A 14 23.76 -12.31 5.74
CA SER A 14 23.01 -12.17 4.50
C SER A 14 21.66 -12.90 4.64
N LEU A 15 20.56 -12.17 4.40
CA LEU A 15 19.22 -12.75 4.41
C LEU A 15 18.89 -13.20 2.97
N PRO A 16 18.69 -14.49 2.70
CA PRO A 16 18.31 -14.92 1.36
C PRO A 16 16.90 -14.40 1.05
N VAL A 17 16.77 -13.67 -0.06
CA VAL A 17 15.54 -12.95 -0.46
C VAL A 17 14.32 -13.86 -0.46
N PHE A 18 14.38 -14.99 -1.15
CA PHE A 18 13.26 -15.93 -1.23
C PHE A 18 12.88 -16.53 0.12
N ALA A 19 13.85 -16.82 0.97
CA ALA A 19 13.57 -17.36 2.31
C ALA A 19 12.86 -16.31 3.19
N ALA A 20 13.25 -15.03 3.08
CA ALA A 20 12.58 -13.94 3.79
C ALA A 20 11.12 -13.79 3.35
N ILE A 21 10.86 -13.77 2.04
CA ILE A 21 9.49 -13.64 1.48
C ILE A 21 8.61 -14.82 1.91
N ILE A 22 9.10 -16.06 1.81
CA ILE A 22 8.36 -17.26 2.21
C ILE A 22 8.11 -17.28 3.73
N ALA A 23 9.07 -16.78 4.52
CA ALA A 23 8.92 -16.72 5.98
C ALA A 23 7.84 -15.72 6.42
N ALA A 24 7.63 -14.60 5.70
CA ALA A 24 6.70 -13.54 6.07
C ALA A 24 5.80 -13.07 4.91
N PRO A 25 5.07 -13.96 4.23
CA PRO A 25 4.37 -13.61 2.99
C PRO A 25 3.25 -12.58 3.17
N THR A 26 2.68 -12.45 4.37
CA THR A 26 1.69 -11.40 4.66
C THR A 26 2.34 -10.01 4.65
N ILE A 27 3.55 -9.87 5.22
CA ILE A 27 4.28 -8.61 5.26
C ILE A 27 4.69 -8.20 3.84
N PHE A 28 5.33 -9.11 3.11
CA PHE A 28 5.80 -8.83 1.76
C PHE A 28 4.66 -8.73 0.74
N GLY A 29 3.58 -9.48 0.92
CA GLY A 29 2.37 -9.35 0.11
C GLY A 29 1.67 -8.00 0.30
N ALA A 30 1.63 -7.47 1.51
CA ALA A 30 1.14 -6.12 1.78
C ALA A 30 2.01 -5.04 1.12
N ALA A 31 3.33 -5.24 1.07
CA ALA A 31 4.23 -4.32 0.37
C ALA A 31 4.00 -4.33 -1.15
N ILE A 32 3.79 -5.52 -1.76
CA ILE A 32 3.41 -5.61 -3.19
C ILE A 32 2.10 -4.85 -3.44
N LEU A 33 1.09 -5.09 -2.62
CA LEU A 33 -0.21 -4.42 -2.76
C LEU A 33 -0.06 -2.91 -2.63
N CYS A 34 0.70 -2.44 -1.63
CA CYS A 34 0.93 -1.02 -1.41
C CYS A 34 1.61 -0.36 -2.62
N GLY A 35 2.66 -0.97 -3.17
CA GLY A 35 3.34 -0.45 -4.36
C GLY A 35 2.42 -0.43 -5.60
N LEU A 36 1.60 -1.47 -5.78
CA LEU A 36 0.61 -1.53 -6.84
C LEU A 36 -0.43 -0.41 -6.70
N ASP A 37 -1.01 -0.27 -5.52
CA ASP A 37 -2.05 0.73 -5.24
C ASP A 37 -1.51 2.15 -5.42
N ASP A 38 -0.30 2.44 -4.95
CA ASP A 38 0.31 3.76 -5.01
C ASP A 38 0.50 4.24 -6.46
N VAL A 39 1.17 3.44 -7.29
CA VAL A 39 1.44 3.82 -8.69
C VAL A 39 0.18 3.75 -9.54
N MET A 40 -0.71 2.77 -9.30
CA MET A 40 -2.01 2.71 -9.98
C MET A 40 -2.83 3.96 -9.70
N PHE A 41 -2.88 4.42 -8.45
CA PHE A 41 -3.65 5.60 -8.12
C PHE A 41 -3.05 6.86 -8.76
N VAL A 42 -1.78 7.14 -8.56
CA VAL A 42 -1.15 8.36 -9.09
C VAL A 42 -1.19 8.42 -10.62
N SER A 43 -1.00 7.28 -11.30
CA SER A 43 -0.91 7.24 -12.76
C SER A 43 -2.28 7.06 -13.45
N PHE A 44 -3.16 6.25 -12.92
CA PHE A 44 -4.38 5.83 -13.62
C PHE A 44 -5.67 6.46 -13.08
N PHE A 45 -5.69 6.92 -11.84
CA PHE A 45 -6.86 7.61 -11.32
C PHE A 45 -7.16 8.92 -12.07
N PRO A 46 -6.18 9.78 -12.45
CA PRO A 46 -6.45 10.93 -13.31
C PRO A 46 -7.05 10.53 -14.67
N ILE A 47 -6.55 9.44 -15.26
CA ILE A 47 -7.07 8.93 -16.53
C ILE A 47 -8.52 8.43 -16.36
N PHE A 48 -8.80 7.73 -15.25
CA PHE A 48 -10.16 7.31 -14.90
C PHE A 48 -11.11 8.51 -14.80
N MET A 49 -10.70 9.58 -14.13
CA MET A 49 -11.50 10.80 -13.99
C MET A 49 -11.74 11.51 -15.33
N ILE A 50 -10.68 11.69 -16.13
CA ILE A 50 -10.77 12.34 -17.44
C ILE A 50 -11.66 11.55 -18.40
N LYS A 51 -11.56 10.24 -18.41
CA LYS A 51 -12.44 9.36 -19.23
C LYS A 51 -13.90 9.41 -18.77
N ASN A 52 -14.17 9.78 -17.52
CA ASN A 52 -15.51 10.05 -16.99
C ASN A 52 -15.92 11.52 -17.09
N GLN A 53 -15.32 12.29 -18.02
CA GLN A 53 -15.68 13.67 -18.38
C GLN A 53 -15.31 14.74 -17.33
N PHE A 54 -14.47 14.42 -16.36
CA PHE A 54 -13.92 15.41 -15.43
C PHE A 54 -12.70 16.12 -16.03
N THR A 55 -12.47 17.35 -15.60
CA THR A 55 -11.26 18.09 -16.02
C THR A 55 -10.02 17.51 -15.34
N GLN A 56 -8.87 17.71 -15.98
CA GLN A 56 -7.56 17.31 -15.40
C GLN A 56 -7.33 18.00 -14.05
N GLU A 57 -7.78 19.24 -13.90
CA GLU A 57 -7.63 20.00 -12.65
C GLU A 57 -8.36 19.30 -11.49
N ILE A 58 -9.62 18.91 -11.69
CA ILE A 58 -10.41 18.17 -10.70
C ILE A 58 -9.76 16.81 -10.38
N ALA A 59 -9.29 16.11 -11.39
CA ALA A 59 -8.60 14.83 -11.19
C ALA A 59 -7.35 14.97 -10.30
N LEU A 60 -6.54 16.00 -10.54
CA LEU A 60 -5.34 16.29 -9.75
C LEU A 60 -5.66 16.77 -8.33
N GLN A 61 -6.79 17.47 -8.13
CA GLN A 61 -7.26 17.85 -6.79
C GLN A 61 -7.53 16.58 -5.94
N TYR A 62 -8.20 15.57 -6.48
CA TYR A 62 -8.44 14.32 -5.76
C TYR A 62 -7.14 13.55 -5.49
N VAL A 63 -6.18 13.55 -6.42
CA VAL A 63 -4.85 12.97 -6.16
C VAL A 63 -4.18 13.69 -4.99
N THR A 64 -4.24 15.03 -4.98
CA THR A 64 -3.69 15.82 -3.88
C THR A 64 -4.38 15.50 -2.54
N ILE A 65 -5.71 15.39 -2.51
CA ILE A 65 -6.46 15.00 -1.31
C ILE A 65 -6.01 13.62 -0.80
N THR A 66 -5.77 12.67 -1.70
CA THR A 66 -5.28 11.34 -1.36
C THR A 66 -3.88 11.40 -0.73
N LEU A 67 -2.96 12.14 -1.33
CA LEU A 67 -1.61 12.31 -0.78
C LEU A 67 -1.62 13.00 0.59
N VAL A 68 -2.48 14.03 0.75
CA VAL A 68 -2.70 14.70 2.05
C VAL A 68 -3.24 13.70 3.07
N GLY A 69 -4.21 12.86 2.70
CA GLY A 69 -4.72 11.77 3.54
C GLY A 69 -3.61 10.82 3.97
N GLY A 70 -2.75 10.42 3.03
CA GLY A 70 -1.58 9.60 3.30
C GLY A 70 -0.65 10.19 4.37
N VAL A 71 -0.33 11.46 4.24
CA VAL A 71 0.57 12.15 5.21
C VAL A 71 -0.13 12.39 6.55
N MET A 72 -1.37 12.91 6.54
CA MET A 72 -2.07 13.30 7.77
C MET A 72 -2.49 12.10 8.63
N CYS A 73 -2.73 10.94 8.04
CA CYS A 73 -3.06 9.73 8.79
C CYS A 73 -1.83 9.04 9.40
N GLN A 74 -0.59 9.36 9.01
CA GLN A 74 0.62 8.71 9.54
C GLN A 74 0.74 8.78 11.07
N PRO A 75 0.56 9.93 11.75
CA PRO A 75 0.60 9.98 13.21
C PRO A 75 -0.47 9.11 13.86
N LEU A 76 -1.68 9.07 13.28
CA LEU A 76 -2.77 8.23 13.77
C LEU A 76 -2.41 6.74 13.64
N ILE A 77 -1.86 6.35 12.50
CA ILE A 77 -1.41 4.97 12.25
C ILE A 77 -0.32 4.58 13.26
N GLY A 78 0.64 5.48 13.55
CA GLY A 78 1.66 5.25 14.57
C GLY A 78 1.05 4.95 15.94
N VAL A 79 0.12 5.78 16.40
CA VAL A 79 -0.58 5.56 17.68
C VAL A 79 -1.39 4.25 17.68
N LEU A 80 -2.02 3.92 16.57
CA LEU A 80 -2.79 2.67 16.45
C LEU A 80 -1.87 1.43 16.48
N LEU A 81 -0.69 1.51 15.85
CA LEU A 81 0.32 0.45 15.87
C LEU A 81 0.85 0.14 17.26
N ASP A 82 0.92 1.14 18.13
CA ASP A 82 1.35 0.97 19.52
C ASP A 82 0.25 0.31 20.39
N LYS A 83 -1.04 0.53 20.06
CA LYS A 83 -2.16 0.12 20.91
C LYS A 83 -2.87 -1.14 20.46
N PHE A 84 -2.86 -1.45 19.16
CA PHE A 84 -3.67 -2.51 18.57
C PHE A 84 -2.83 -3.60 17.91
N ASN A 85 -3.46 -4.75 17.70
CA ASN A 85 -2.85 -5.85 16.97
C ASN A 85 -2.57 -5.46 15.51
N LYS A 86 -1.31 -5.53 15.10
CA LYS A 86 -0.84 -5.12 13.78
C LYS A 86 -1.49 -5.86 12.62
N ARG A 87 -1.83 -7.15 12.82
CA ARG A 87 -2.56 -7.93 11.81
C ARG A 87 -3.99 -7.44 11.64
N LEU A 88 -4.65 -7.06 12.75
CA LEU A 88 -5.99 -6.48 12.69
C LEU A 88 -5.95 -5.15 11.93
N LEU A 89 -4.99 -4.28 12.25
CA LEU A 89 -4.82 -3.00 11.57
C LEU A 89 -4.53 -3.19 10.08
N LEU A 90 -3.68 -4.15 9.72
CA LEU A 90 -3.40 -4.48 8.33
C LEU A 90 -4.68 -4.89 7.59
N ASN A 91 -5.48 -5.80 8.16
CA ASN A 91 -6.73 -6.23 7.55
C ASN A 91 -7.76 -5.09 7.42
N ILE A 92 -7.84 -4.19 8.41
CA ILE A 92 -8.71 -3.00 8.35
C ILE A 92 -8.24 -2.07 7.22
N SER A 93 -6.94 -1.80 7.11
CA SER A 93 -6.39 -0.98 6.02
C SER A 93 -6.69 -1.59 4.66
N VAL A 94 -6.53 -2.91 4.49
CA VAL A 94 -6.87 -3.62 3.25
C VAL A 94 -8.37 -3.56 2.96
N LEU A 95 -9.23 -3.67 3.95
CA LEU A 95 -10.68 -3.49 3.76
C LEU A 95 -11.02 -2.07 3.28
N ILE A 96 -10.39 -1.06 3.84
CA ILE A 96 -10.58 0.33 3.41
C ILE A 96 -10.10 0.50 1.95
N THR A 97 -8.91 -0.01 1.61
CA THR A 97 -8.38 0.07 0.24
C THR A 97 -9.21 -0.74 -0.76
N PHE A 98 -9.97 -1.73 -0.31
CA PHE A 98 -10.91 -2.46 -1.14
C PHE A 98 -12.21 -1.69 -1.40
N PHE A 99 -12.82 -1.09 -0.35
CA PHE A 99 -14.12 -0.44 -0.49
C PHE A 99 -14.05 0.96 -1.11
N CYS A 100 -13.00 1.73 -0.85
CA CYS A 100 -12.92 3.10 -1.36
C CYS A 100 -12.95 3.20 -2.89
N PRO A 101 -12.23 2.35 -3.68
CA PRO A 101 -12.35 2.39 -5.14
C PRO A 101 -13.76 2.07 -5.66
N ILE A 102 -14.53 1.25 -4.95
CA ILE A 102 -15.93 0.97 -5.28
C ILE A 102 -16.77 2.24 -5.06
N LEU A 103 -16.50 2.99 -3.98
CA LEU A 103 -17.16 4.27 -3.75
C LEU A 103 -16.80 5.30 -4.84
N PHE A 104 -15.57 5.29 -5.36
CA PHE A 104 -15.19 6.15 -6.50
C PHE A 104 -16.09 5.87 -7.72
N ALA A 105 -16.38 4.60 -8.01
CA ALA A 105 -17.21 4.24 -9.14
C ALA A 105 -18.70 4.62 -8.97
N ILE A 106 -19.21 4.56 -7.74
CA ILE A 106 -20.63 4.78 -7.46
C ILE A 106 -20.97 6.28 -7.28
N TYR A 107 -20.05 7.05 -6.67
CA TYR A 107 -20.32 8.42 -6.24
C TYR A 107 -19.44 9.46 -6.98
N LEU A 108 -19.16 9.23 -8.27
CA LEU A 108 -18.32 10.13 -9.08
C LEU A 108 -18.75 11.60 -9.03
N ASP A 109 -20.07 11.85 -9.03
CA ASP A 109 -20.62 13.20 -9.10
C ASP A 109 -20.73 13.88 -7.71
N ASN A 110 -20.46 13.14 -6.62
CA ASN A 110 -20.55 13.69 -5.28
C ASN A 110 -19.16 14.05 -4.75
N PHE A 111 -18.83 15.35 -4.83
CA PHE A 111 -17.52 15.85 -4.39
C PHE A 111 -17.14 15.43 -2.97
N TYR A 112 -18.07 15.52 -2.01
CA TYR A 112 -17.76 15.23 -0.61
C TYR A 112 -17.45 13.76 -0.37
N ILE A 113 -18.24 12.86 -0.96
CA ILE A 113 -18.01 11.41 -0.82
C ILE A 113 -16.70 11.02 -1.52
N MET A 114 -16.44 11.56 -2.71
CA MET A 114 -15.20 11.32 -3.43
C MET A 114 -13.99 11.81 -2.64
N ALA A 115 -14.01 13.07 -2.15
CA ALA A 115 -12.91 13.65 -1.39
C ALA A 115 -12.64 12.88 -0.10
N MET A 116 -13.68 12.52 0.66
CA MET A 116 -13.54 11.71 1.88
C MET A 116 -12.99 10.31 1.57
N SER A 117 -13.50 9.67 0.52
CA SER A 117 -13.03 8.35 0.11
C SER A 117 -11.58 8.38 -0.35
N CYS A 118 -11.16 9.39 -1.10
CA CYS A 118 -9.78 9.62 -1.51
C CYS A 118 -8.86 9.85 -0.30
N PHE A 119 -9.28 10.69 0.63
CA PHE A 119 -8.52 10.98 1.84
C PHE A 119 -8.32 9.72 2.71
N ILE A 120 -9.40 8.98 2.97
CA ILE A 120 -9.37 7.75 3.78
C ILE A 120 -8.57 6.66 3.08
N TRP A 121 -8.74 6.52 1.76
CA TRP A 121 -7.98 5.56 0.97
C TRP A 121 -6.47 5.85 1.00
N GLY A 122 -6.07 7.11 0.83
CA GLY A 122 -4.67 7.53 0.93
C GLY A 122 -4.06 7.21 2.30
N GLY A 123 -4.80 7.48 3.38
CA GLY A 123 -4.38 7.10 4.74
C GLY A 123 -4.21 5.60 4.91
N ALA A 124 -5.17 4.80 4.43
CA ALA A 124 -5.13 3.35 4.55
C ALA A 124 -4.01 2.72 3.68
N ALA A 125 -3.85 3.18 2.44
CA ALA A 125 -2.82 2.69 1.52
C ALA A 125 -1.41 2.96 2.04
N SER A 126 -1.12 4.21 2.48
CA SER A 126 0.15 4.54 3.12
C SER A 126 0.38 3.78 4.42
N GLY A 127 -0.71 3.50 5.15
CA GLY A 127 -0.71 2.69 6.36
C GLY A 127 -0.23 1.26 6.14
N LEU A 128 -0.57 0.65 5.01
CA LEU A 128 -0.12 -0.71 4.68
C LEU A 128 1.40 -0.84 4.70
N PHE A 129 2.12 0.16 4.16
CA PHE A 129 3.58 0.15 4.19
C PHE A 129 4.13 0.32 5.60
N ALA A 130 3.60 1.28 6.38
CA ALA A 130 4.01 1.54 7.75
C ALA A 130 3.76 0.33 8.67
N ILE A 131 2.60 -0.32 8.54
CA ILE A 131 2.25 -1.54 9.28
C ILE A 131 3.20 -2.68 8.90
N SER A 132 3.47 -2.87 7.61
CA SER A 132 4.39 -3.90 7.11
C SER A 132 5.79 -3.71 7.63
N LEU A 133 6.30 -2.47 7.63
CA LEU A 133 7.62 -2.13 8.15
C LEU A 133 7.73 -2.39 9.66
N THR A 134 6.69 -2.04 10.43
CA THR A 134 6.63 -2.30 11.88
C THR A 134 6.61 -3.80 12.17
N MET A 135 5.78 -4.56 11.47
CA MET A 135 5.72 -6.03 11.61
C MET A 135 7.05 -6.70 11.23
N LEU A 136 7.76 -6.14 10.25
CA LEU A 136 9.07 -6.62 9.83
C LEU A 136 10.11 -6.37 10.91
N GLY A 137 10.13 -5.17 11.52
CA GLY A 137 11.03 -4.82 12.60
C GLY A 137 10.87 -5.71 13.85
N GLU A 138 9.65 -6.18 14.14
CA GLU A 138 9.40 -7.13 15.23
C GLU A 138 9.83 -8.56 14.91
N ARG A 139 9.87 -8.92 13.63
CA ARG A 139 10.16 -10.30 13.21
C ARG A 139 11.63 -10.58 13.05
N TYR A 140 12.42 -9.59 12.64
CA TYR A 140 13.83 -9.75 12.32
C TYR A 140 14.73 -9.11 13.39
N SER A 141 15.88 -9.74 13.67
CA SER A 141 16.87 -9.20 14.62
C SER A 141 17.47 -7.88 14.09
N ALA A 142 18.05 -7.08 15.00
CA ALA A 142 18.70 -5.82 14.66
C ALA A 142 19.76 -5.95 13.53
N SER A 143 20.47 -7.09 13.47
CA SER A 143 21.46 -7.37 12.41
C SER A 143 20.85 -7.73 11.06
N GLN A 144 19.57 -8.12 11.03
CA GLN A 144 18.86 -8.58 9.82
C GLN A 144 17.86 -7.54 9.30
N VAL A 145 17.40 -6.63 10.17
CA VAL A 145 16.33 -5.66 9.85
C VAL A 145 16.66 -4.80 8.63
N ALA A 146 17.90 -4.36 8.50
CA ALA A 146 18.32 -3.55 7.35
C ALA A 146 18.17 -4.33 6.02
N GLY A 147 18.60 -5.61 5.99
CA GLY A 147 18.45 -6.48 4.84
C GLY A 147 16.97 -6.80 4.54
N ALA A 148 16.19 -7.07 5.58
CA ALA A 148 14.76 -7.33 5.44
C ALA A 148 13.99 -6.11 4.92
N THR A 149 14.35 -4.90 5.36
CA THR A 149 13.78 -3.64 4.85
C THR A 149 14.14 -3.41 3.39
N ALA A 150 15.37 -3.68 2.98
CA ALA A 150 15.78 -3.60 1.58
C ALA A 150 14.94 -4.56 0.70
N ILE A 151 14.68 -5.79 1.17
CA ILE A 151 13.81 -6.74 0.48
C ILE A 151 12.36 -6.22 0.43
N LEU A 152 11.86 -5.62 1.51
CA LEU A 152 10.50 -5.04 1.55
C LEU A 152 10.33 -3.95 0.50
N VAL A 153 11.30 -3.03 0.40
CA VAL A 153 11.28 -1.96 -0.62
C VAL A 153 11.37 -2.55 -2.02
N MET A 154 12.26 -3.52 -2.25
CA MET A 154 12.37 -4.19 -3.56
C MET A 154 11.04 -4.85 -3.97
N VAL A 155 10.36 -5.50 -3.05
CA VAL A 155 9.07 -6.15 -3.29
C VAL A 155 7.95 -5.13 -3.52
N PHE A 156 7.97 -3.99 -2.82
CA PHE A 156 7.10 -2.84 -3.09
C PHE A 156 7.28 -2.34 -4.53
N GLU A 157 8.51 -2.14 -4.98
CA GLU A 157 8.81 -1.71 -6.36
C GLU A 157 8.34 -2.73 -7.42
N VAL A 158 8.39 -4.02 -7.12
CA VAL A 158 7.81 -5.05 -7.99
C VAL A 158 6.29 -4.84 -8.13
N GLY A 159 5.59 -4.52 -7.04
CA GLY A 159 4.17 -4.14 -7.07
C GLY A 159 3.92 -2.91 -7.93
N SER A 160 4.75 -1.89 -7.76
CA SER A 160 4.72 -0.62 -8.50
C SER A 160 4.87 -0.81 -10.03
N LEU A 161 5.61 -1.82 -10.45
CA LEU A 161 5.77 -2.17 -11.87
C LEU A 161 4.60 -3.02 -12.40
N ILE A 162 4.13 -3.98 -11.62
CA ILE A 162 3.07 -4.91 -12.02
C ILE A 162 1.72 -4.19 -12.14
N GLY A 163 1.43 -3.27 -11.22
CA GLY A 163 0.17 -2.53 -11.19
C GLY A 163 -0.16 -1.85 -12.51
N PRO A 164 0.67 -0.91 -12.99
CA PRO A 164 0.45 -0.22 -14.25
C PRO A 164 0.44 -1.15 -15.47
N LEU A 165 1.28 -2.19 -15.48
CA LEU A 165 1.34 -3.13 -16.58
C LEU A 165 0.02 -3.89 -16.78
N ILE A 166 -0.57 -4.35 -15.69
CA ILE A 166 -1.87 -5.06 -15.73
C ILE A 166 -3.00 -4.05 -15.85
N GLY A 167 -2.98 -2.99 -15.05
CA GLY A 167 -4.02 -1.98 -15.02
C GLY A 167 -4.23 -1.29 -16.38
N GLY A 168 -3.15 -0.97 -17.09
CA GLY A 168 -3.22 -0.41 -18.43
C GLY A 168 -3.98 -1.34 -19.39
N ARG A 169 -3.64 -2.61 -19.42
CA ARG A 169 -4.34 -3.61 -20.28
C ARG A 169 -5.80 -3.81 -19.89
N VAL A 170 -6.09 -3.82 -18.59
CA VAL A 170 -7.47 -3.93 -18.10
C VAL A 170 -8.27 -2.68 -18.49
N MET A 171 -7.67 -1.49 -18.39
CA MET A 171 -8.32 -0.24 -18.84
C MET A 171 -8.50 -0.16 -20.36
N ASP A 172 -7.61 -0.74 -21.15
CA ASP A 172 -7.78 -0.84 -22.61
C ASP A 172 -8.97 -1.74 -22.97
N THR A 173 -9.23 -2.78 -22.17
CA THR A 173 -10.29 -3.76 -22.43
C THR A 173 -11.65 -3.32 -21.85
N PHE A 174 -11.67 -2.81 -20.63
CA PHE A 174 -12.89 -2.49 -19.87
C PHE A 174 -13.14 -0.98 -19.73
N GLY A 175 -12.37 -0.16 -20.42
CA GLY A 175 -12.48 1.30 -20.32
C GLY A 175 -12.05 1.84 -18.94
N PRO A 176 -12.60 3.01 -18.52
CA PRO A 176 -12.20 3.65 -17.26
C PRO A 176 -12.35 2.74 -16.04
N MET A 177 -13.39 1.90 -16.02
CA MET A 177 -13.66 0.97 -14.92
C MET A 177 -12.54 -0.06 -14.70
N GLY A 178 -11.67 -0.27 -15.68
CA GLY A 178 -10.51 -1.15 -15.56
C GLY A 178 -9.58 -0.75 -14.42
N PHE A 179 -9.49 0.54 -14.08
CA PHE A 179 -8.78 1.01 -12.88
C PHE A 179 -9.38 0.40 -11.61
N ILE A 180 -10.69 0.54 -11.42
CA ILE A 180 -11.40 0.01 -10.26
C ILE A 180 -11.26 -1.51 -10.17
N TYR A 181 -11.48 -2.21 -11.29
CA TYR A 181 -11.37 -3.67 -11.35
C TYR A 181 -9.98 -4.16 -10.97
N THR A 182 -8.92 -3.47 -11.43
CA THR A 182 -7.54 -3.86 -11.12
C THR A 182 -7.27 -3.71 -9.63
N VAL A 183 -7.48 -2.52 -9.07
CA VAL A 183 -7.21 -2.24 -7.66
C VAL A 183 -8.02 -3.15 -6.75
N THR A 184 -9.33 -3.28 -6.98
CA THR A 184 -10.20 -4.11 -6.13
C THR A 184 -9.88 -5.59 -6.24
N SER A 185 -9.51 -6.10 -7.42
CA SER A 185 -9.17 -7.52 -7.58
C SER A 185 -7.91 -7.91 -6.85
N PHE A 186 -6.83 -7.12 -6.97
CA PHE A 186 -5.59 -7.37 -6.24
C PHE A 186 -5.77 -7.25 -4.74
N THR A 187 -6.49 -6.22 -4.30
CA THR A 187 -6.80 -6.01 -2.88
C THR A 187 -7.64 -7.18 -2.33
N LEU A 188 -8.64 -7.68 -3.09
CA LEU A 188 -9.45 -8.82 -2.69
C LEU A 188 -8.62 -10.10 -2.57
N ILE A 189 -7.75 -10.38 -3.54
CA ILE A 189 -6.85 -11.54 -3.50
C ILE A 189 -5.98 -11.48 -2.25
N PHE A 190 -5.39 -10.33 -1.97
CA PHE A 190 -4.56 -10.17 -0.77
C PHE A 190 -5.37 -10.26 0.51
N LEU A 191 -6.58 -9.69 0.56
CA LEU A 191 -7.48 -9.77 1.71
C LEU A 191 -7.80 -11.21 2.08
N VAL A 192 -8.17 -12.02 1.09
CA VAL A 192 -8.47 -13.46 1.28
C VAL A 192 -7.24 -14.19 1.84
N LEU A 193 -6.05 -13.94 1.26
CA LEU A 193 -4.80 -14.54 1.73
C LEU A 193 -4.46 -14.10 3.16
N SER A 194 -4.65 -12.83 3.49
CA SER A 194 -4.35 -12.26 4.82
C SER A 194 -5.29 -12.81 5.89
N ILE A 195 -6.60 -12.85 5.62
CA ILE A 195 -7.61 -13.41 6.53
C ILE A 195 -7.38 -14.90 6.74
N TYR A 196 -7.17 -15.68 5.68
CA TYR A 196 -6.87 -17.10 5.76
C TYR A 196 -5.71 -17.37 6.73
N ARG A 197 -4.62 -16.62 6.60
CA ARG A 197 -3.44 -16.75 7.48
C ARG A 197 -3.65 -16.20 8.89
N THR A 198 -4.64 -15.36 9.12
CA THR A 198 -4.98 -14.88 10.47
C THR A 198 -5.78 -15.91 11.24
N ILE A 199 -6.62 -16.68 10.55
CA ILE A 199 -7.49 -17.70 11.17
C ILE A 199 -6.71 -19.00 11.43
N TRP A 200 -5.81 -19.40 10.54
CA TRP A 200 -5.13 -20.70 10.59
C TRP A 200 -3.73 -20.66 11.22
N LYS A 201 -3.36 -19.59 11.90
CA LYS A 201 -2.15 -19.45 12.72
C LYS A 201 -2.45 -18.92 14.10
#